data_db90206cfdea655986992b6520541727
#
_entry.id   db90206cfdea655986992b6520541727
#
_cell.length_a   1.000
_cell.length_b   1.000
_cell.length_c   1.000
_cell.angle_alpha   90.00
_cell.angle_beta   90.00
_cell.angle_gamma   90.00
#
_symmetry.space_group_name_H-M   'P 1'
#
loop_
_entity.id
_entity.type
_entity.pdbx_description
1 polymer ?
#
loop_
_entity_poly.entity_id
_entity_poly.type
_entity_poly.pdbx_seq_one_letter_code
_entity_poly.pdbx_strand_id
1 'polypeptide(L)'
;MKYLTFPFLLLLLPLIGFGCSSEEKETDSLILSSDSEIFVEQGIDFAATSGTRNLSFSSGRPWRISLTTDTDTRRATDWCTVSPSSGTAGDASVTISVQENADYDSRSVKLTLVAGGIEKSFTVSQKQKDALTLTASRFEVGKEGGTVQVEVKANITFEVEIPEVDRSWISQANTRGLVVTNLAFTVAPNEGVAGRE
;
A
#
# COMPACT_ATOMS: atom_id res chain seq x y z
N MET A 1 -28.17 51.63 -86.43
CA MET A 1 -26.99 51.21 -85.67
C MET A 1 -27.50 50.52 -84.37
N LYS A 2 -27.44 49.19 -84.37
CA LYS A 2 -27.89 48.37 -83.19
C LYS A 2 -26.66 47.87 -82.49
N TYR A 3 -26.48 48.29 -81.22
CA TYR A 3 -25.40 47.75 -80.44
C TYR A 3 -25.91 46.50 -79.71
N LEU A 4 -25.22 45.39 -79.91
CA LEU A 4 -25.49 44.09 -79.33
C LEU A 4 -24.62 43.99 -78.07
N THR A 5 -25.24 44.07 -76.90
CA THR A 5 -24.54 43.87 -75.61
C THR A 5 -24.54 42.39 -75.22
N PHE A 6 -23.35 41.82 -75.13
CA PHE A 6 -23.12 40.47 -74.64
C PHE A 6 -23.03 40.44 -73.14
N PRO A 7 -23.80 39.62 -72.44
CA PRO A 7 -23.62 39.51 -70.99
C PRO A 7 -22.47 38.56 -70.68
N PHE A 8 -21.48 39.06 -69.93
CA PHE A 8 -20.37 38.28 -69.43
C PHE A 8 -20.87 37.43 -68.25
N LEU A 9 -21.02 36.10 -68.49
CA LEU A 9 -21.39 35.13 -67.43
C LEU A 9 -20.17 34.75 -66.61
N LEU A 10 -20.09 35.31 -65.41
CA LEU A 10 -19.05 35.01 -64.42
C LEU A 10 -19.36 33.67 -63.80
N LEU A 11 -18.64 32.61 -64.23
CA LEU A 11 -18.73 31.28 -63.69
C LEU A 11 -18.00 31.23 -62.32
N LEU A 12 -18.79 31.29 -61.23
CA LEU A 12 -18.28 31.16 -59.85
C LEU A 12 -18.05 29.65 -59.60
N LEU A 13 -16.79 29.19 -59.62
CA LEU A 13 -16.42 27.85 -59.21
C LEU A 13 -16.44 27.77 -57.66
N PRO A 14 -17.21 26.85 -57.05
CA PRO A 14 -17.05 26.61 -55.59
C PRO A 14 -15.74 25.86 -55.33
N LEU A 15 -14.80 26.50 -54.62
CA LEU A 15 -13.68 25.80 -54.00
C LEU A 15 -14.25 24.89 -52.90
N ILE A 16 -14.41 23.61 -53.24
CA ILE A 16 -14.61 22.56 -52.26
C ILE A 16 -13.26 22.36 -51.58
N GLY A 17 -13.06 23.03 -50.46
CA GLY A 17 -11.95 22.74 -49.57
C GLY A 17 -12.11 21.34 -48.99
N PHE A 18 -11.38 20.36 -49.52
CA PHE A 18 -11.12 19.13 -48.83
C PHE A 18 -10.30 19.46 -47.61
N GLY A 19 -10.97 19.71 -46.47
CA GLY A 19 -10.36 19.63 -45.16
C GLY A 19 -9.98 18.19 -44.90
N CYS A 20 -8.71 17.83 -45.15
CA CYS A 20 -8.14 16.64 -44.55
C CYS A 20 -8.16 16.88 -43.03
N SER A 21 -9.19 16.42 -42.35
CA SER A 21 -9.06 16.13 -40.94
C SER A 21 -8.17 14.89 -40.86
N SER A 22 -6.89 15.08 -40.57
CA SER A 22 -6.06 13.99 -40.09
C SER A 22 -6.70 13.55 -38.78
N GLU A 23 -7.53 12.50 -38.81
CA GLU A 23 -7.83 11.73 -37.64
C GLU A 23 -6.49 11.22 -37.16
N GLU A 24 -5.92 11.90 -36.14
CA GLU A 24 -4.83 11.33 -35.38
C GLU A 24 -5.39 10.02 -34.81
N LYS A 25 -4.89 8.91 -35.37
CA LYS A 25 -5.27 7.57 -34.93
C LYS A 25 -4.77 7.44 -33.52
N GLU A 26 -5.66 7.71 -32.54
CA GLU A 26 -5.36 7.51 -31.14
C GLU A 26 -4.83 6.09 -30.96
N THR A 27 -3.57 5.97 -30.64
CA THR A 27 -2.91 4.68 -30.40
C THR A 27 -3.12 4.26 -28.96
N ASP A 28 -3.49 3.01 -28.75
CA ASP A 28 -3.51 2.45 -27.41
C ASP A 28 -2.07 2.43 -26.89
N SER A 29 -1.82 3.26 -25.88
CA SER A 29 -0.54 3.32 -25.16
C SER A 29 -0.79 3.63 -23.69
N LEU A 30 0.01 3.03 -22.83
CA LEU A 30 0.01 3.28 -21.39
C LEU A 30 1.44 3.07 -20.89
N ILE A 31 2.13 4.18 -20.66
CA ILE A 31 3.54 4.21 -20.28
C ILE A 31 3.63 4.81 -18.90
N LEU A 32 4.11 4.03 -17.94
CA LEU A 32 4.38 4.50 -16.59
C LEU A 32 5.73 5.26 -16.56
N SER A 33 5.87 6.22 -15.65
CA SER A 33 7.19 6.75 -15.33
C SER A 33 8.06 5.65 -14.69
N SER A 34 9.38 5.78 -14.76
CA SER A 34 10.32 4.81 -14.16
C SER A 34 10.04 4.53 -12.69
N ASP A 35 9.72 5.58 -11.92
CA ASP A 35 9.37 5.44 -10.49
C ASP A 35 8.05 4.70 -10.29
N SER A 36 7.12 4.82 -11.25
CA SER A 36 5.81 4.17 -11.18
C SER A 36 5.82 2.74 -11.73
N GLU A 37 6.78 2.37 -12.59
CA GLU A 37 6.96 0.98 -13.04
C GLU A 37 7.34 0.05 -11.90
N ILE A 38 8.09 0.53 -10.91
CA ILE A 38 8.44 -0.22 -9.69
C ILE A 38 7.17 -0.69 -8.96
N PHE A 39 6.10 0.09 -8.99
CA PHE A 39 4.84 -0.29 -8.34
C PHE A 39 4.17 -1.51 -8.99
N VAL A 40 4.31 -1.66 -10.32
CA VAL A 40 3.77 -2.84 -11.04
C VAL A 40 4.57 -4.10 -10.71
N GLU A 41 5.87 -3.97 -10.47
CA GLU A 41 6.76 -5.09 -10.17
C GLU A 41 6.72 -5.51 -8.70
N GLN A 42 6.67 -4.55 -7.77
CA GLN A 42 6.86 -4.77 -6.34
C GLN A 42 5.63 -4.43 -5.48
N GLY A 43 4.64 -3.72 -6.06
CA GLY A 43 3.56 -3.12 -5.29
C GLY A 43 3.97 -1.84 -4.57
N ILE A 44 3.06 -1.35 -3.73
CA ILE A 44 3.31 -0.20 -2.85
C ILE A 44 3.07 -0.63 -1.42
N ASP A 45 4.08 -0.48 -0.56
CA ASP A 45 3.96 -0.73 0.86
C ASP A 45 3.90 0.58 1.65
N PHE A 46 2.93 0.67 2.53
CA PHE A 46 2.78 1.74 3.51
C PHE A 46 3.03 1.21 4.93
N ALA A 47 3.59 2.07 5.78
CA ALA A 47 3.55 1.85 7.22
C ALA A 47 2.11 1.89 7.75
N ALA A 48 1.90 1.56 9.02
CA ALA A 48 0.57 1.65 9.66
C ALA A 48 0.01 3.09 9.68
N THR A 49 0.87 4.10 9.63
CA THR A 49 0.47 5.51 9.57
C THR A 49 -0.14 5.89 8.23
N SER A 50 -0.94 6.96 8.21
CA SER A 50 -1.41 7.56 6.96
C SER A 50 -0.25 7.96 6.05
N GLY A 51 -0.48 7.93 4.74
CA GLY A 51 0.54 8.27 3.77
C GLY A 51 0.01 8.47 2.36
N THR A 52 0.88 8.96 1.48
CA THR A 52 0.57 9.18 0.07
C THR A 52 1.69 8.69 -0.84
N ARG A 53 1.35 8.30 -2.09
CA ARG A 53 2.28 8.03 -3.20
C ARG A 53 1.69 8.60 -4.48
N ASN A 54 2.55 9.02 -5.39
CA ASN A 54 2.13 9.49 -6.70
C ASN A 54 2.41 8.43 -7.77
N LEU A 55 1.40 8.17 -8.58
CA LEU A 55 1.47 7.33 -9.78
C LEU A 55 1.45 8.25 -10.99
N SER A 56 2.54 8.28 -11.76
CA SER A 56 2.69 9.13 -12.95
C SER A 56 2.81 8.27 -14.20
N PHE A 57 2.06 8.63 -15.23
CA PHE A 57 2.02 7.90 -16.49
C PHE A 57 1.57 8.80 -17.65
N SER A 58 1.80 8.31 -18.88
CA SER A 58 1.25 8.88 -20.10
C SER A 58 0.32 7.86 -20.75
N SER A 59 -0.82 8.32 -21.26
CA SER A 59 -1.85 7.48 -21.86
C SER A 59 -2.28 8.01 -23.22
N GLY A 60 -2.36 7.15 -24.25
CA GLY A 60 -2.92 7.50 -25.56
C GLY A 60 -4.45 7.49 -25.61
N ARG A 61 -5.12 7.08 -24.54
CA ARG A 61 -6.58 6.98 -24.42
C ARG A 61 -7.07 7.52 -23.07
N PRO A 62 -8.36 7.88 -22.97
CA PRO A 62 -8.95 8.12 -21.66
C PRO A 62 -8.72 6.93 -20.73
N TRP A 63 -8.40 7.22 -19.47
CA TRP A 63 -8.01 6.23 -18.48
C TRP A 63 -8.90 6.26 -17.25
N ARG A 64 -8.91 5.16 -16.53
CA ARG A 64 -9.57 5.03 -15.22
C ARG A 64 -8.78 4.13 -14.29
N ILE A 65 -8.92 4.39 -13.00
CA ILE A 65 -8.38 3.56 -11.93
C ILE A 65 -9.52 3.01 -11.09
N SER A 66 -9.42 1.74 -10.74
CA SER A 66 -10.31 1.08 -9.79
C SER A 66 -9.51 0.40 -8.67
N LEU A 67 -10.10 0.33 -7.49
CA LEU A 67 -9.59 -0.39 -6.34
C LEU A 67 -10.51 -1.59 -6.08
N THR A 68 -9.91 -2.78 -5.91
CA THR A 68 -10.63 -4.02 -5.61
C THR A 68 -9.95 -4.77 -4.47
N THR A 69 -10.72 -5.48 -3.66
CA THR A 69 -10.21 -6.37 -2.61
C THR A 69 -10.58 -7.80 -2.94
N ASP A 70 -9.79 -8.75 -2.46
CA ASP A 70 -10.05 -10.18 -2.63
C ASP A 70 -11.26 -10.66 -1.80
N THR A 71 -11.65 -9.88 -0.82
CA THR A 71 -12.85 -10.11 -0.01
C THR A 71 -13.89 -9.04 -0.34
N ASP A 72 -15.06 -9.47 -0.80
CA ASP A 72 -16.24 -8.65 -1.20
C ASP A 72 -16.84 -7.90 0.01
N THR A 73 -16.04 -7.13 0.72
CA THR A 73 -16.47 -6.27 1.82
C THR A 73 -16.35 -4.82 1.40
N ARG A 74 -17.48 -4.16 1.24
CA ARG A 74 -17.61 -2.74 0.88
C ARG A 74 -16.79 -1.78 1.78
N ARG A 75 -16.27 -2.24 2.92
CA ARG A 75 -15.40 -1.50 3.84
C ARG A 75 -13.91 -1.55 3.47
N ALA A 76 -13.53 -2.44 2.56
CA ALA A 76 -12.13 -2.72 2.31
C ALA A 76 -11.40 -1.64 1.49
N THR A 77 -12.13 -0.70 0.87
CA THR A 77 -11.54 0.38 0.05
C THR A 77 -11.63 1.76 0.70
N ASP A 78 -12.32 1.91 1.83
CA ASP A 78 -12.48 3.24 2.46
C ASP A 78 -11.16 3.81 2.99
N TRP A 79 -10.20 2.96 3.29
CA TRP A 79 -8.90 3.35 3.81
C TRP A 79 -7.87 3.74 2.74
N CYS A 80 -8.10 3.33 1.48
CA CYS A 80 -7.24 3.63 0.34
C CYS A 80 -8.05 4.36 -0.74
N THR A 81 -7.58 5.52 -1.16
CA THR A 81 -8.24 6.34 -2.17
C THR A 81 -7.26 6.75 -3.26
N VAL A 82 -7.78 7.01 -4.46
CA VAL A 82 -7.02 7.51 -5.59
C VAL A 82 -7.67 8.78 -6.14
N SER A 83 -6.86 9.78 -6.44
CA SER A 83 -7.37 11.05 -6.96
C SER A 83 -6.38 11.70 -7.94
N PRO A 84 -6.82 12.04 -9.15
CA PRO A 84 -8.10 11.68 -9.78
C PRO A 84 -8.19 10.18 -10.06
N SER A 85 -9.41 9.62 -10.18
CA SER A 85 -9.63 8.20 -10.52
C SER A 85 -9.88 7.96 -12.00
N SER A 86 -9.95 9.01 -12.81
CA SER A 86 -10.07 8.94 -14.28
C SER A 86 -9.61 10.25 -14.92
N GLY A 87 -9.29 10.18 -16.21
CA GLY A 87 -8.88 11.34 -16.99
C GLY A 87 -8.88 11.07 -18.50
N THR A 88 -8.50 12.09 -19.24
CA THR A 88 -8.34 12.04 -20.70
C THR A 88 -6.97 11.50 -21.11
N ALA A 89 -6.75 11.26 -22.39
CA ALA A 89 -5.43 10.97 -22.95
C ALA A 89 -4.42 12.09 -22.59
N GLY A 90 -3.14 11.72 -22.51
CA GLY A 90 -2.02 12.60 -22.17
C GLY A 90 -1.32 12.17 -20.90
N ASP A 91 -0.47 13.07 -20.40
CA ASP A 91 0.25 12.88 -19.15
C ASP A 91 -0.68 13.03 -17.93
N ALA A 92 -0.53 12.15 -16.98
CA ALA A 92 -1.33 12.12 -15.79
C ALA A 92 -0.49 11.84 -14.54
N SER A 93 -0.90 12.43 -13.43
CA SER A 93 -0.39 12.14 -12.09
C SER A 93 -1.56 11.92 -11.15
N VAL A 94 -1.55 10.80 -10.47
CA VAL A 94 -2.61 10.36 -9.57
C VAL A 94 -2.01 10.17 -8.18
N THR A 95 -2.66 10.74 -7.17
CA THR A 95 -2.28 10.54 -5.77
C THR A 95 -3.03 9.35 -5.20
N ILE A 96 -2.28 8.37 -4.70
CA ILE A 96 -2.77 7.24 -3.92
C ILE A 96 -2.60 7.63 -2.44
N SER A 97 -3.68 7.62 -1.69
CA SER A 97 -3.69 8.03 -0.27
C SER A 97 -4.24 6.91 0.60
N VAL A 98 -3.57 6.64 1.72
CA VAL A 98 -4.02 5.67 2.72
C VAL A 98 -4.26 6.36 4.06
N GLN A 99 -5.32 5.95 4.75
CA GLN A 99 -5.59 6.33 6.13
C GLN A 99 -4.77 5.49 7.10
N GLU A 100 -4.60 5.95 8.33
CA GLU A 100 -3.96 5.16 9.39
C GLU A 100 -4.64 3.79 9.56
N ASN A 101 -3.82 2.74 9.69
CA ASN A 101 -4.28 1.42 10.07
C ASN A 101 -4.15 1.27 11.59
N ALA A 102 -5.27 1.43 12.28
CA ALA A 102 -5.34 1.27 13.74
C ALA A 102 -5.48 -0.20 14.18
N ASP A 103 -5.68 -1.12 13.22
CA ASP A 103 -5.88 -2.54 13.48
C ASP A 103 -4.54 -3.28 13.60
N TYR A 104 -4.58 -4.45 14.23
CA TYR A 104 -3.42 -5.33 14.40
C TYR A 104 -3.19 -6.30 13.25
N ASP A 105 -3.97 -6.17 12.18
CA ASP A 105 -3.84 -6.91 10.93
C ASP A 105 -3.41 -5.99 9.80
N SER A 106 -2.53 -6.48 8.92
CA SER A 106 -2.20 -5.79 7.68
C SER A 106 -3.39 -5.84 6.72
N ARG A 107 -3.44 -4.87 5.80
CA ARG A 107 -4.50 -4.79 4.80
C ARG A 107 -3.93 -4.49 3.43
N SER A 108 -4.63 -4.94 2.39
CA SER A 108 -4.22 -4.71 1.01
C SER A 108 -5.41 -4.50 0.09
N VAL A 109 -5.13 -3.84 -1.03
CA VAL A 109 -6.08 -3.59 -2.11
C VAL A 109 -5.35 -3.68 -3.45
N LYS A 110 -5.99 -4.25 -4.45
CA LYS A 110 -5.49 -4.25 -5.83
C LYS A 110 -5.94 -2.96 -6.53
N LEU A 111 -4.97 -2.21 -7.04
CA LEU A 111 -5.18 -1.08 -7.92
C LEU A 111 -5.09 -1.55 -9.37
N THR A 112 -6.06 -1.18 -10.18
CA THR A 112 -6.08 -1.49 -11.61
C THR A 112 -6.24 -0.20 -12.40
N LEU A 113 -5.25 0.12 -13.24
CA LEU A 113 -5.24 1.23 -14.19
C LEU A 113 -5.54 0.68 -15.58
N VAL A 114 -6.57 1.22 -16.23
CA VAL A 114 -7.00 0.84 -17.57
C VAL A 114 -7.02 2.05 -18.49
N ALA A 115 -6.43 1.91 -19.67
CA ALA A 115 -6.47 2.92 -20.73
C ALA A 115 -6.61 2.24 -22.11
N GLY A 116 -7.71 2.48 -22.78
CA GLY A 116 -8.04 1.74 -24.01
C GLY A 116 -8.16 0.24 -23.71
N GLY A 117 -7.39 -0.58 -24.45
CA GLY A 117 -7.28 -2.03 -24.25
C GLY A 117 -6.16 -2.48 -23.31
N ILE A 118 -5.40 -1.55 -22.72
CA ILE A 118 -4.24 -1.85 -21.88
C ILE A 118 -4.63 -1.76 -20.39
N GLU A 119 -4.24 -2.79 -19.64
CA GLU A 119 -4.42 -2.85 -18.18
C GLU A 119 -3.08 -3.04 -17.50
N LYS A 120 -2.86 -2.28 -16.42
CA LYS A 120 -1.77 -2.48 -15.47
C LYS A 120 -2.34 -2.54 -14.07
N SER A 121 -1.88 -3.51 -13.27
CA SER A 121 -2.37 -3.65 -11.90
C SER A 121 -1.24 -3.99 -10.95
N PHE A 122 -1.37 -3.54 -9.69
CA PHE A 122 -0.45 -3.81 -8.61
C PHE A 122 -1.18 -3.75 -7.26
N THR A 123 -0.53 -4.26 -6.23
CA THR A 123 -1.07 -4.28 -4.87
C THR A 123 -0.59 -3.06 -4.10
N VAL A 124 -1.52 -2.45 -3.37
CA VAL A 124 -1.24 -1.45 -2.34
C VAL A 124 -1.45 -2.13 -1.00
N SER A 125 -0.38 -2.27 -0.21
CA SER A 125 -0.39 -2.91 1.09
C SER A 125 -0.13 -1.89 2.19
N GLN A 126 -0.73 -2.10 3.35
CA GLN A 126 -0.44 -1.30 4.53
C GLN A 126 -0.21 -2.21 5.74
N LYS A 127 0.88 -1.97 6.45
CA LYS A 127 1.22 -2.70 7.67
C LYS A 127 0.17 -2.49 8.76
N GLN A 128 0.09 -3.46 9.66
CA GLN A 128 -0.69 -3.38 10.88
C GLN A 128 -0.06 -2.40 11.89
N LYS A 129 -0.84 -2.01 12.89
CA LYS A 129 -0.31 -1.35 14.08
C LYS A 129 0.52 -2.34 14.88
N ASP A 130 1.76 -1.97 15.18
CA ASP A 130 2.65 -2.78 15.99
C ASP A 130 2.12 -2.87 17.42
N ALA A 131 2.15 -4.08 17.97
CA ALA A 131 1.72 -4.35 19.32
C ALA A 131 2.59 -5.42 19.97
N LEU A 132 2.91 -5.18 21.25
CA LEU A 132 3.49 -6.15 22.16
C LEU A 132 2.82 -5.97 23.52
N THR A 133 2.22 -7.03 24.03
CA THR A 133 1.57 -7.02 25.34
C THR A 133 2.02 -8.20 26.19
N LEU A 134 2.18 -7.99 27.48
CA LEU A 134 2.48 -9.01 28.46
C LEU A 134 1.23 -9.27 29.32
N THR A 135 1.01 -10.51 29.72
CA THR A 135 -0.10 -10.86 30.60
C THR A 135 0.11 -10.31 32.03
N ALA A 136 1.36 -10.15 32.43
CA ALA A 136 1.74 -9.51 33.69
C ALA A 136 3.10 -8.81 33.55
N SER A 137 3.28 -7.74 34.30
CA SER A 137 4.53 -6.97 34.32
C SER A 137 5.39 -7.28 35.54
N ARG A 138 4.86 -8.05 36.53
CA ARG A 138 5.54 -8.40 37.74
C ARG A 138 5.17 -9.83 38.15
N PHE A 139 6.18 -10.58 38.59
CA PHE A 139 6.04 -11.93 39.13
C PHE A 139 6.78 -12.00 40.47
N GLU A 140 6.18 -12.68 41.42
CA GLU A 140 6.80 -12.93 42.72
C GLU A 140 7.15 -14.40 42.82
N VAL A 141 8.39 -14.70 43.17
CA VAL A 141 8.91 -16.05 43.32
C VAL A 141 9.40 -16.23 44.74
N GLY A 142 9.01 -17.33 45.38
CA GLY A 142 9.47 -17.64 46.72
C GLY A 142 10.98 -17.86 46.79
N LYS A 143 11.56 -17.83 48.00
CA LYS A 143 13.01 -17.98 48.22
C LYS A 143 13.58 -19.28 47.63
N GLU A 144 12.77 -20.32 47.44
CA GLU A 144 13.20 -21.61 46.91
C GLU A 144 13.42 -21.55 45.37
N GLY A 145 13.15 -20.41 44.74
CA GLY A 145 13.20 -20.27 43.29
C GLY A 145 12.01 -20.91 42.62
N GLY A 146 12.09 -21.09 41.30
CA GLY A 146 11.03 -21.73 40.53
C GLY A 146 11.03 -21.32 39.05
N THR A 147 9.96 -21.68 38.37
CA THR A 147 9.76 -21.30 36.96
C THR A 147 8.65 -20.27 36.86
N VAL A 148 8.91 -19.19 36.18
CA VAL A 148 7.94 -18.14 35.81
C VAL A 148 7.61 -18.29 34.33
N GLN A 149 6.33 -18.26 33.98
CA GLN A 149 5.86 -18.24 32.61
C GLN A 149 5.27 -16.88 32.31
N VAL A 150 5.79 -16.27 31.25
CA VAL A 150 5.34 -14.96 30.74
C VAL A 150 4.73 -15.16 29.37
N GLU A 151 3.44 -14.93 29.24
CA GLU A 151 2.77 -14.94 27.95
C GLU A 151 2.96 -13.58 27.26
N VAL A 152 3.57 -13.60 26.07
CA VAL A 152 3.78 -12.44 25.24
C VAL A 152 2.84 -12.55 24.02
N LYS A 153 2.00 -11.55 23.81
CA LYS A 153 1.21 -11.38 22.59
C LYS A 153 1.83 -10.26 21.77
N ALA A 154 2.35 -10.60 20.60
CA ALA A 154 2.98 -9.63 19.71
C ALA A 154 2.67 -9.98 18.25
N ASN A 155 2.52 -8.95 17.42
CA ASN A 155 2.46 -9.06 15.96
C ASN A 155 3.75 -8.57 15.28
N ILE A 156 4.79 -8.36 16.08
CA ILE A 156 6.14 -7.97 15.68
C ILE A 156 7.16 -8.95 16.21
N THR A 157 8.33 -8.98 15.58
CA THR A 157 9.49 -9.68 16.17
C THR A 157 10.00 -8.91 17.38
N PHE A 158 10.32 -9.62 18.45
CA PHE A 158 10.86 -9.03 19.67
C PHE A 158 12.03 -9.87 20.20
N GLU A 159 12.86 -9.25 21.00
CA GLU A 159 13.97 -9.88 21.72
C GLU A 159 13.74 -9.78 23.24
N VAL A 160 14.29 -10.75 23.96
CA VAL A 160 14.27 -10.76 25.41
C VAL A 160 15.68 -10.53 25.91
N GLU A 161 15.85 -9.47 26.68
CA GLU A 161 17.12 -9.16 27.30
C GLU A 161 17.03 -9.35 28.83
N ILE A 162 17.98 -10.12 29.38
CA ILE A 162 18.20 -10.24 30.82
C ILE A 162 19.45 -9.44 31.15
N PRO A 163 19.36 -8.42 32.04
CA PRO A 163 20.52 -7.65 32.45
C PRO A 163 21.65 -8.54 32.95
N GLU A 164 22.90 -8.19 32.67
CA GLU A 164 24.07 -9.03 33.00
C GLU A 164 24.16 -9.32 34.50
N VAL A 165 23.79 -8.36 35.33
CA VAL A 165 23.81 -8.47 36.81
C VAL A 165 22.83 -9.52 37.33
N ASP A 166 21.79 -9.85 36.52
CA ASP A 166 20.70 -10.75 36.94
C ASP A 166 20.89 -12.16 36.36
N ARG A 167 21.77 -12.35 35.37
CA ARG A 167 22.01 -13.64 34.69
C ARG A 167 22.52 -14.74 35.63
N SER A 168 23.03 -14.37 36.78
CA SER A 168 23.48 -15.33 37.78
C SER A 168 22.35 -16.09 38.50
N TRP A 169 21.13 -15.54 38.48
CA TRP A 169 20.00 -16.10 39.21
C TRP A 169 18.72 -16.24 38.38
N ILE A 170 18.66 -15.61 37.20
CA ILE A 170 17.55 -15.80 36.29
C ILE A 170 18.09 -16.16 34.86
N SER A 171 17.45 -17.11 34.24
CA SER A 171 17.75 -17.52 32.85
C SER A 171 16.48 -17.83 32.08
N GLN A 172 16.50 -17.58 30.79
CA GLN A 172 15.41 -17.97 29.90
C GLN A 172 15.49 -19.46 29.62
N ALA A 173 14.41 -20.19 29.89
CA ALA A 173 14.29 -21.58 29.48
C ALA A 173 13.87 -21.65 28.01
N ASN A 174 14.52 -22.56 27.24
CA ASN A 174 14.14 -22.78 25.83
C ASN A 174 12.77 -23.44 25.77
N THR A 175 11.77 -22.75 25.25
CA THR A 175 10.47 -23.30 24.92
C THR A 175 10.40 -23.64 23.43
N ARG A 176 10.13 -24.91 23.11
CA ARG A 176 9.86 -25.34 21.74
C ARG A 176 8.34 -25.35 21.52
N GLY A 177 7.84 -24.47 20.64
CA GLY A 177 6.41 -24.47 20.27
C GLY A 177 5.96 -23.24 19.51
N LEU A 178 5.00 -23.41 18.62
CA LEU A 178 4.48 -22.45 17.66
C LEU A 178 3.49 -21.45 18.29
N VAL A 179 3.71 -20.14 18.04
CA VAL A 179 2.72 -19.03 17.86
C VAL A 179 1.92 -18.47 19.06
N VAL A 180 2.12 -18.85 20.26
CA VAL A 180 1.99 -17.98 21.44
C VAL A 180 3.34 -18.06 22.11
N THR A 181 4.09 -16.98 22.19
CA THR A 181 5.43 -17.06 22.74
C THR A 181 5.30 -17.07 24.29
N ASN A 182 5.16 -18.26 24.84
CA ASN A 182 5.29 -18.46 26.29
C ASN A 182 6.79 -18.48 26.61
N LEU A 183 7.25 -17.43 27.23
CA LEU A 183 8.61 -17.35 27.76
C LEU A 183 8.63 -18.01 29.14
N ALA A 184 9.55 -18.96 29.32
CA ALA A 184 9.78 -19.56 30.64
C ALA A 184 11.11 -19.07 31.18
N PHE A 185 11.12 -18.63 32.44
CA PHE A 185 12.30 -18.19 33.16
C PHE A 185 12.49 -19.08 34.36
N THR A 186 13.71 -19.54 34.55
CA THR A 186 14.10 -20.27 35.79
C THR A 186 14.75 -19.26 36.73
N VAL A 187 14.23 -19.22 37.95
CA VAL A 187 14.74 -18.39 39.03
C VAL A 187 15.41 -19.30 40.04
N ALA A 188 16.70 -19.09 40.27
CA ALA A 188 17.47 -19.86 41.26
C ALA A 188 17.06 -19.50 42.71
N PRO A 189 17.23 -20.43 43.65
CA PRO A 189 16.99 -20.17 45.07
C PRO A 189 17.74 -18.92 45.59
N ASN A 190 17.10 -18.19 46.48
CA ASN A 190 17.73 -17.05 47.11
C ASN A 190 18.29 -17.46 48.50
N GLU A 191 19.58 -17.66 48.58
CA GLU A 191 20.31 -17.98 49.78
C GLU A 191 20.53 -16.75 50.72
N GLY A 192 20.25 -15.56 50.16
CA GLY A 192 20.40 -14.29 50.88
C GLY A 192 19.18 -13.94 51.72
N VAL A 193 19.36 -12.95 52.63
CA VAL A 193 18.30 -12.41 53.48
C VAL A 193 17.51 -11.26 52.83
N ALA A 194 18.00 -10.73 51.71
CA ALA A 194 17.35 -9.65 50.97
C ALA A 194 16.66 -10.19 49.69
N GLY A 195 15.56 -9.56 49.30
CA GLY A 195 14.94 -9.83 48.02
C GLY A 195 15.84 -9.42 46.85
N ARG A 196 15.71 -10.10 45.69
CA ARG A 196 16.31 -9.74 44.42
C ARG A 196 15.20 -9.21 43.51
N GLU A 197 15.48 -8.12 42.79
CA GLU A 197 14.57 -7.48 41.82
C GLU A 197 15.26 -7.31 40.47
#